data_79bbda00b31b942decf5ac36a52f867c
#
_entry.id   79bbda00b31b942decf5ac36a52f867c
#
_cell.length_a   1.000
_cell.length_b   1.000
_cell.length_c   1.000
_cell.angle_alpha   90.00
_cell.angle_beta   90.00
_cell.angle_gamma   90.00
#
_symmetry.space_group_name_H-M   'P 1'
#
loop_
_entity.id
_entity.type
_entity.pdbx_description
1 polymer ?
#
loop_
_entity_poly.entity_id
_entity_poly.type
_entity_poly.pdbx_seq_one_letter_code
_entity_poly.pdbx_strand_id
1 'polypeptide(L)'
;PWENLDAELKEGDKIKGKVSVIADYGAFIEVVDGVEGLVHVSEMSWSTHLRSAQDFVNVGDEVEALILTLDREDRKMSLGIKQLTNDPWTDITSKYPVKSKHKGKIRNFTNFGVFVELEEGIDGLVYISDLSWTKKIKHPSELFAISDEINVVVLELDINERKLSLGHKQTTDNPWDKYLKTYAVESSHKLSIDSIGDRGATIILSDELFAIVPKKHMIKEDGSSLIQGEEADFKV
;
A
#
# COMPACT_ATOMS: atom_id res chain seq x y z
N PRO A 1 26.88 31.95 -20.92
CA PRO A 1 26.94 31.10 -19.73
C PRO A 1 27.29 29.64 -20.07
N TRP A 2 26.63 29.05 -21.10
CA TRP A 2 26.80 27.62 -21.48
C TRP A 2 28.22 27.29 -22.02
N GLU A 3 28.93 28.22 -22.62
CA GLU A 3 30.30 28.04 -23.14
C GLU A 3 31.35 27.92 -22.02
N ASN A 4 31.07 28.49 -20.84
CA ASN A 4 31.98 28.46 -19.70
C ASN A 4 31.72 27.25 -18.77
N LEU A 5 30.61 26.53 -18.96
CA LEU A 5 30.29 25.29 -18.18
C LEU A 5 31.25 24.15 -18.46
N ASP A 6 31.97 24.19 -19.57
CA ASP A 6 32.81 23.06 -20.02
C ASP A 6 34.02 22.80 -19.16
N ALA A 7 34.48 23.79 -18.39
CA ALA A 7 35.66 23.64 -17.56
C ALA A 7 35.38 23.07 -16.16
N GLU A 8 34.14 23.16 -15.68
CA GLU A 8 33.81 22.88 -14.30
C GLU A 8 32.77 21.75 -14.08
N LEU A 9 31.88 21.49 -15.06
CA LEU A 9 30.78 20.53 -14.89
C LEU A 9 30.85 19.39 -15.91
N LYS A 10 30.75 18.16 -15.41
CA LYS A 10 30.74 16.92 -16.20
C LYS A 10 29.55 16.04 -15.80
N GLU A 11 29.18 15.14 -16.71
CA GLU A 11 28.25 14.08 -16.37
C GLU A 11 28.77 13.26 -15.18
N GLY A 12 27.92 13.02 -14.19
CA GLY A 12 28.26 12.35 -12.95
C GLY A 12 28.69 13.30 -11.81
N ASP A 13 28.83 14.59 -12.05
CA ASP A 13 29.16 15.55 -10.99
C ASP A 13 27.93 15.89 -10.15
N LYS A 14 28.18 16.09 -8.84
CA LYS A 14 27.17 16.59 -7.90
C LYS A 14 27.18 18.10 -7.91
N ILE A 15 26.01 18.68 -8.07
CA ILE A 15 25.82 20.12 -8.10
C ILE A 15 24.74 20.54 -7.12
N LYS A 16 24.83 21.78 -6.65
CA LYS A 16 23.77 22.44 -5.89
C LYS A 16 23.14 23.51 -6.77
N GLY A 17 21.84 23.56 -6.76
CA GLY A 17 21.10 24.57 -7.49
C GLY A 17 19.82 24.95 -6.79
N LYS A 18 19.20 26.00 -7.27
CA LYS A 18 17.93 26.50 -6.74
C LYS A 18 16.80 26.17 -7.67
N VAL A 19 15.69 25.67 -7.13
CA VAL A 19 14.49 25.41 -7.94
C VAL A 19 13.92 26.72 -8.46
N SER A 20 13.96 26.91 -9.79
CA SER A 20 13.47 28.12 -10.46
C SER A 20 12.00 27.99 -10.85
N VAL A 21 11.64 26.88 -11.47
CA VAL A 21 10.28 26.60 -11.95
C VAL A 21 9.91 25.15 -11.70
N ILE A 22 8.65 24.92 -11.38
CA ILE A 22 8.10 23.57 -11.22
C ILE A 22 7.01 23.37 -12.26
N ALA A 23 7.15 22.28 -13.05
CA ALA A 23 6.17 21.79 -14.00
C ALA A 23 5.61 20.44 -13.53
N ASP A 24 4.51 19.97 -14.11
CA ASP A 24 3.90 18.68 -13.76
C ASP A 24 4.84 17.49 -13.97
N TYR A 25 5.70 17.58 -14.98
CA TYR A 25 6.65 16.52 -15.35
C TYR A 25 8.02 16.62 -14.67
N GLY A 26 8.32 17.72 -13.96
CA GLY A 26 9.61 17.91 -13.32
C GLY A 26 9.85 19.31 -12.81
N ALA A 27 11.05 19.55 -12.27
CA ALA A 27 11.50 20.85 -11.80
C ALA A 27 12.72 21.32 -12.55
N PHE A 28 12.78 22.63 -12.83
CA PHE A 28 13.97 23.29 -13.35
C PHE A 28 14.81 23.81 -12.19
N ILE A 29 16.07 23.45 -12.20
CA ILE A 29 17.04 23.84 -11.19
C ILE A 29 18.06 24.74 -11.84
N GLU A 30 18.17 25.97 -11.35
CA GLU A 30 19.22 26.91 -11.75
C GLU A 30 20.51 26.51 -11.03
N VAL A 31 21.47 26.04 -11.82
CA VAL A 31 22.77 25.53 -11.35
C VAL A 31 23.79 26.67 -11.29
N VAL A 32 23.79 27.49 -12.31
CA VAL A 32 24.60 28.69 -12.45
C VAL A 32 23.72 29.75 -13.06
N ASP A 33 24.01 31.03 -12.81
CA ASP A 33 23.25 32.16 -13.33
C ASP A 33 23.02 32.05 -14.87
N GLY A 34 21.74 31.86 -15.21
CA GLY A 34 21.30 31.66 -16.59
C GLY A 34 21.47 30.24 -17.16
N VAL A 35 21.79 29.25 -16.34
CA VAL A 35 21.85 27.84 -16.75
C VAL A 35 20.95 26.99 -15.87
N GLU A 36 19.92 26.43 -16.49
CA GLU A 36 18.93 25.56 -15.82
C GLU A 36 19.08 24.13 -16.29
N GLY A 37 18.95 23.21 -15.36
CA GLY A 37 18.83 21.77 -15.60
C GLY A 37 17.44 21.28 -15.24
N LEU A 38 16.93 20.29 -15.96
CA LEU A 38 15.65 19.65 -15.69
C LEU A 38 15.85 18.39 -14.86
N VAL A 39 15.16 18.31 -13.72
CA VAL A 39 14.94 17.05 -12.98
C VAL A 39 13.54 16.55 -13.32
N HIS A 40 13.47 15.47 -14.08
CA HIS A 40 12.19 14.81 -14.33
C HIS A 40 11.64 14.19 -13.04
N VAL A 41 10.31 14.13 -12.90
CA VAL A 41 9.66 13.57 -11.70
C VAL A 41 10.15 12.15 -11.35
N SER A 42 10.43 11.33 -12.36
CA SER A 42 10.99 9.98 -12.19
C SER A 42 12.43 9.93 -11.65
N GLU A 43 13.14 11.06 -11.72
CA GLU A 43 14.53 11.21 -11.26
C GLU A 43 14.64 11.94 -9.90
N MET A 44 13.50 12.35 -9.33
CA MET A 44 13.46 13.03 -8.02
C MET A 44 13.55 12.07 -6.84
N SER A 45 12.83 10.97 -6.91
CA SER A 45 12.76 9.96 -5.84
C SER A 45 12.70 8.56 -6.39
N TRP A 46 13.12 7.58 -5.59
CA TRP A 46 12.92 6.15 -5.85
C TRP A 46 11.46 5.72 -5.68
N SER A 47 10.61 6.56 -5.07
CA SER A 47 9.17 6.29 -4.92
C SER A 47 8.44 6.37 -6.27
N THR A 48 7.67 5.32 -6.57
CA THR A 48 6.85 5.25 -7.79
C THR A 48 5.56 6.04 -7.70
N HIS A 49 5.22 6.58 -6.52
CA HIS A 49 3.97 7.30 -6.26
C HIS A 49 4.09 8.81 -6.36
N LEU A 50 5.26 9.32 -6.72
CA LEU A 50 5.43 10.74 -7.00
C LEU A 50 4.67 11.10 -8.29
N ARG A 51 3.59 11.84 -8.15
CA ARG A 51 2.73 12.23 -9.29
C ARG A 51 3.10 13.59 -9.85
N SER A 52 3.64 14.46 -8.99
CA SER A 52 4.00 15.83 -9.34
C SER A 52 5.32 16.22 -8.68
N ALA A 53 6.12 17.04 -9.38
CA ALA A 53 7.33 17.60 -8.81
C ALA A 53 7.06 18.50 -7.59
N GLN A 54 5.87 19.08 -7.48
CA GLN A 54 5.42 19.91 -6.36
C GLN A 54 5.27 19.13 -5.05
N ASP A 55 5.10 17.81 -5.14
CA ASP A 55 5.02 16.95 -3.94
C ASP A 55 6.38 16.76 -3.27
N PHE A 56 7.46 17.06 -4.00
CA PHE A 56 8.84 16.80 -3.56
C PHE A 56 9.65 18.07 -3.29
N VAL A 57 9.52 19.10 -4.12
CA VAL A 57 10.28 20.36 -4.02
C VAL A 57 9.38 21.57 -4.19
N ASN A 58 9.82 22.72 -3.63
CA ASN A 58 9.15 24.00 -3.82
C ASN A 58 10.05 24.97 -4.59
N VAL A 59 9.43 25.94 -5.24
CA VAL A 59 10.18 27.02 -5.91
C VAL A 59 10.98 27.79 -4.86
N GLY A 60 12.26 27.94 -5.11
CA GLY A 60 13.20 28.61 -4.23
C GLY A 60 13.99 27.70 -3.29
N ASP A 61 13.66 26.40 -3.26
CA ASP A 61 14.43 25.42 -2.49
C ASP A 61 15.82 25.23 -3.10
N GLU A 62 16.84 25.07 -2.23
CA GLU A 62 18.17 24.63 -2.64
C GLU A 62 18.20 23.10 -2.60
N VAL A 63 18.56 22.50 -3.74
CA VAL A 63 18.64 21.04 -3.87
C VAL A 63 19.99 20.62 -4.43
N GLU A 64 20.46 19.47 -3.98
CA GLU A 64 21.60 18.80 -4.58
C GLU A 64 21.08 17.85 -5.67
N ALA A 65 21.76 17.83 -6.80
CA ALA A 65 21.45 16.94 -7.91
C ALA A 65 22.73 16.43 -8.57
N LEU A 66 22.59 15.32 -9.28
CA LEU A 66 23.65 14.74 -10.09
C LEU A 66 23.37 15.05 -11.57
N ILE A 67 24.41 15.43 -12.33
CA ILE A 67 24.29 15.64 -13.77
C ILE A 67 24.19 14.26 -14.45
N LEU A 68 23.05 13.97 -15.08
CA LEU A 68 22.82 12.73 -15.81
C LEU A 68 23.28 12.84 -17.27
N THR A 69 22.88 13.92 -17.94
CA THR A 69 23.27 14.21 -19.32
C THR A 69 23.50 15.71 -19.49
N LEU A 70 24.48 16.05 -20.29
CA LEU A 70 24.81 17.43 -20.64
C LEU A 70 24.88 17.58 -22.18
N ASP A 71 23.83 18.11 -22.75
CA ASP A 71 23.77 18.42 -24.16
C ASP A 71 24.07 19.92 -24.40
N ARG A 72 25.23 20.15 -25.00
CA ARG A 72 25.76 21.49 -25.23
C ARG A 72 25.20 22.18 -26.48
N GLU A 73 24.87 21.36 -27.48
CA GLU A 73 24.33 21.86 -28.73
C GLU A 73 22.91 22.38 -28.56
N ASP A 74 22.08 21.54 -27.86
CA ASP A 74 20.69 21.87 -27.54
C ASP A 74 20.54 22.73 -26.28
N ARG A 75 21.61 22.99 -25.54
CA ARG A 75 21.61 23.69 -24.25
C ARG A 75 20.66 23.08 -23.24
N LYS A 76 20.71 21.75 -23.11
CA LYS A 76 19.87 20.97 -22.19
C LYS A 76 20.74 20.23 -21.21
N MET A 77 20.34 20.26 -19.95
CA MET A 77 20.95 19.50 -18.88
C MET A 77 19.88 18.68 -18.17
N SER A 78 20.10 17.37 -18.05
CA SER A 78 19.24 16.50 -17.24
C SER A 78 19.91 16.23 -15.93
N LEU A 79 19.16 16.39 -14.86
CA LEU A 79 19.60 16.24 -13.49
C LEU A 79 18.82 15.11 -12.81
N GLY A 80 19.43 14.47 -11.83
CA GLY A 80 18.79 13.47 -10.99
C GLY A 80 19.09 13.68 -9.52
N ILE A 81 18.12 13.52 -8.67
CA ILE A 81 18.24 13.63 -7.21
C ILE A 81 18.31 12.24 -6.59
N LYS A 82 17.53 11.29 -7.06
CA LYS A 82 17.48 9.92 -6.52
C LYS A 82 18.83 9.21 -6.54
N GLN A 83 19.70 9.54 -7.50
CA GLN A 83 21.02 8.93 -7.62
C GLN A 83 22.00 9.36 -6.50
N LEU A 84 21.66 10.40 -5.75
CA LEU A 84 22.45 10.82 -4.56
C LEU A 84 22.30 9.84 -3.41
N THR A 85 21.23 9.06 -3.38
CA THR A 85 20.97 8.00 -2.42
C THR A 85 21.08 6.63 -3.10
N ASN A 86 21.48 5.63 -2.34
CA ASN A 86 21.51 4.26 -2.85
C ASN A 86 20.08 3.82 -3.18
N ASP A 87 19.96 3.00 -4.24
CA ASP A 87 18.67 2.38 -4.57
C ASP A 87 18.21 1.49 -3.41
N PRO A 88 17.10 1.82 -2.74
CA PRO A 88 16.61 1.06 -1.60
C PRO A 88 16.26 -0.38 -1.94
N TRP A 89 16.01 -0.69 -3.21
CA TRP A 89 15.72 -2.05 -3.68
C TRP A 89 16.94 -2.96 -3.76
N THR A 90 18.17 -2.42 -3.69
CA THR A 90 19.39 -3.22 -3.70
C THR A 90 19.48 -4.13 -2.48
N ASP A 91 19.11 -3.64 -1.30
CA ASP A 91 19.19 -4.37 -0.02
C ASP A 91 17.80 -4.83 0.49
N ILE A 92 16.79 -4.80 -0.36
CA ILE A 92 15.40 -5.03 0.06
C ILE A 92 15.19 -6.42 0.68
N THR A 93 15.84 -7.44 0.15
CA THR A 93 15.75 -8.81 0.68
C THR A 93 16.29 -8.94 2.09
N SER A 94 17.29 -8.14 2.45
CA SER A 94 17.86 -8.11 3.79
C SER A 94 17.02 -7.29 4.76
N LYS A 95 16.44 -6.18 4.30
CA LYS A 95 15.59 -5.29 5.10
C LYS A 95 14.20 -5.84 5.30
N TYR A 96 13.60 -6.41 4.25
CA TYR A 96 12.21 -6.86 4.20
C TYR A 96 12.10 -8.32 3.73
N PRO A 97 12.68 -9.27 4.48
CA PRO A 97 12.56 -10.68 4.12
C PRO A 97 11.10 -11.15 4.17
N VAL A 98 10.77 -12.12 3.33
CA VAL A 98 9.42 -12.74 3.33
C VAL A 98 9.07 -13.24 4.73
N LYS A 99 7.82 -12.98 5.17
CA LYS A 99 7.27 -13.23 6.50
C LYS A 99 7.75 -12.28 7.62
N SER A 100 8.55 -11.28 7.33
CA SER A 100 8.90 -10.25 8.31
C SER A 100 7.73 -9.27 8.54
N LYS A 101 7.62 -8.77 9.78
CA LYS A 101 6.58 -7.81 10.19
C LYS A 101 7.15 -6.40 10.22
N HIS A 102 6.45 -5.48 9.61
CA HIS A 102 6.84 -4.08 9.53
C HIS A 102 5.64 -3.16 9.76
N LYS A 103 5.94 -1.89 10.05
CA LYS A 103 4.94 -0.81 10.05
C LYS A 103 5.12 0.01 8.78
N GLY A 104 4.02 0.37 8.17
CA GLY A 104 4.01 1.24 7.01
C GLY A 104 2.89 2.26 7.08
N LYS A 105 2.97 3.29 6.24
CA LYS A 105 1.96 4.33 6.11
C LYS A 105 1.16 4.14 4.84
N ILE A 106 -0.14 4.31 4.94
CA ILE A 106 -1.03 4.25 3.79
C ILE A 106 -0.85 5.51 2.96
N ARG A 107 -0.50 5.32 1.68
CA ARG A 107 -0.32 6.40 0.72
C ARG A 107 -1.48 6.57 -0.23
N ASN A 108 -2.06 5.47 -0.68
CA ASN A 108 -3.14 5.50 -1.64
C ASN A 108 -4.04 4.28 -1.53
N PHE A 109 -5.30 4.45 -1.95
CA PHE A 109 -6.29 3.38 -2.08
C PHE A 109 -6.55 3.07 -3.55
N THR A 110 -6.77 1.79 -3.84
CA THR A 110 -7.26 1.32 -5.13
C THR A 110 -8.45 0.40 -4.93
N ASN A 111 -9.16 0.10 -6.00
CA ASN A 111 -10.31 -0.82 -5.95
C ASN A 111 -9.95 -2.25 -5.52
N PHE A 112 -8.66 -2.61 -5.62
CA PHE A 112 -8.17 -3.95 -5.32
C PHE A 112 -7.25 -4.02 -4.09
N GLY A 113 -6.86 -2.89 -3.50
CA GLY A 113 -5.99 -2.88 -2.34
C GLY A 113 -5.51 -1.51 -1.89
N VAL A 114 -4.53 -1.53 -1.01
CA VAL A 114 -3.94 -0.37 -0.37
C VAL A 114 -2.44 -0.32 -0.67
N PHE A 115 -1.95 0.82 -1.11
CA PHE A 115 -0.52 1.07 -1.19
C PHE A 115 0.00 1.57 0.15
N VAL A 116 0.96 0.83 0.67
CA VAL A 116 1.62 1.08 1.95
C VAL A 116 3.09 1.36 1.72
N GLU A 117 3.53 2.53 2.12
CA GLU A 117 4.93 2.90 2.11
C GLU A 117 5.60 2.40 3.39
N LEU A 118 6.63 1.60 3.25
CA LEU A 118 7.45 1.12 4.37
C LEU A 118 8.63 2.07 4.64
N GLU A 119 9.25 2.53 3.57
CA GLU A 119 10.39 3.46 3.56
C GLU A 119 10.32 4.27 2.27
N GLU A 120 10.96 5.42 2.21
CA GLU A 120 11.04 6.23 1.00
C GLU A 120 11.58 5.41 -0.18
N GLY A 121 10.77 5.28 -1.23
CA GLY A 121 11.09 4.46 -2.41
C GLY A 121 10.73 2.97 -2.29
N ILE A 122 10.20 2.51 -1.16
CA ILE A 122 9.72 1.14 -0.97
C ILE A 122 8.24 1.15 -0.62
N ASP A 123 7.44 0.82 -1.61
CA ASP A 123 6.00 0.72 -1.49
C ASP A 123 5.55 -0.73 -1.69
N GLY A 124 4.62 -1.16 -0.88
CA GLY A 124 4.00 -2.46 -0.99
C GLY A 124 2.49 -2.37 -1.19
N LEU A 125 1.92 -3.39 -1.80
CA LEU A 125 0.49 -3.52 -2.00
C LEU A 125 -0.09 -4.53 -1.03
N VAL A 126 -1.10 -4.11 -0.27
CA VAL A 126 -1.96 -4.99 0.52
C VAL A 126 -3.25 -5.19 -0.24
N TYR A 127 -3.54 -6.40 -0.70
CA TYR A 127 -4.81 -6.71 -1.36
C TYR A 127 -5.98 -6.65 -0.38
N ILE A 128 -7.17 -6.34 -0.89
CA ILE A 128 -8.41 -6.30 -0.07
C ILE A 128 -8.61 -7.61 0.70
N SER A 129 -8.33 -8.74 0.05
CA SER A 129 -8.40 -10.07 0.67
C SER A 129 -7.46 -10.27 1.85
N ASP A 130 -6.41 -9.47 1.94
CA ASP A 130 -5.38 -9.54 2.97
C ASP A 130 -5.50 -8.45 4.06
N LEU A 131 -6.59 -7.67 4.01
CA LEU A 131 -6.89 -6.65 5.03
C LEU A 131 -7.60 -7.21 6.26
N SER A 132 -8.50 -8.18 6.09
CA SER A 132 -9.26 -8.77 7.20
C SER A 132 -9.49 -10.27 7.02
N TRP A 133 -9.54 -10.99 8.14
CA TRP A 133 -9.91 -12.42 8.18
C TRP A 133 -11.41 -12.66 8.08
N THR A 134 -12.21 -11.76 8.63
CA THR A 134 -13.65 -11.97 8.88
C THR A 134 -14.53 -11.01 8.08
N LYS A 135 -14.10 -9.77 7.89
CA LYS A 135 -14.88 -8.76 7.19
C LYS A 135 -14.71 -8.82 5.68
N LYS A 136 -15.83 -8.90 4.97
CA LYS A 136 -15.86 -8.74 3.52
C LYS A 136 -15.83 -7.25 3.17
N ILE A 137 -14.63 -6.73 2.92
CA ILE A 137 -14.38 -5.33 2.62
C ILE A 137 -14.68 -5.09 1.13
N LYS A 138 -15.47 -4.07 0.83
CA LYS A 138 -15.76 -3.64 -0.54
C LYS A 138 -14.72 -2.64 -1.05
N HIS A 139 -14.29 -1.74 -0.17
CA HIS A 139 -13.27 -0.74 -0.46
C HIS A 139 -12.38 -0.51 0.76
N PRO A 140 -11.06 -0.39 0.58
CA PRO A 140 -10.13 -0.23 1.71
C PRO A 140 -10.38 0.98 2.60
N SER A 141 -10.93 2.06 2.06
CA SER A 141 -11.30 3.28 2.81
C SER A 141 -12.38 3.07 3.88
N GLU A 142 -13.02 1.91 3.91
CA GLU A 142 -13.96 1.54 4.98
C GLU A 142 -13.24 1.23 6.31
N LEU A 143 -11.96 0.84 6.25
CA LEU A 143 -11.17 0.47 7.43
C LEU A 143 -10.10 1.47 7.80
N PHE A 144 -9.53 2.16 6.82
CA PHE A 144 -8.33 2.97 6.99
C PHE A 144 -8.46 4.31 6.28
N ALA A 145 -7.71 5.31 6.77
CA ALA A 145 -7.54 6.62 6.14
C ALA A 145 -6.14 6.75 5.51
N ILE A 146 -5.98 7.70 4.59
CA ILE A 146 -4.66 8.07 4.04
C ILE A 146 -3.79 8.58 5.19
N SER A 147 -2.54 8.17 5.20
CA SER A 147 -1.53 8.44 6.22
C SER A 147 -1.67 7.64 7.52
N ASP A 148 -2.66 6.74 7.64
CA ASP A 148 -2.72 5.81 8.77
C ASP A 148 -1.51 4.88 8.78
N GLU A 149 -1.04 4.55 9.97
CA GLU A 149 -0.01 3.54 10.17
C GLU A 149 -0.66 2.17 10.32
N ILE A 150 -0.21 1.20 9.53
CA ILE A 150 -0.65 -0.18 9.64
C ILE A 150 0.52 -1.14 9.81
N ASN A 151 0.27 -2.22 10.56
CA ASN A 151 1.22 -3.32 10.65
C ASN A 151 1.00 -4.25 9.46
N VAL A 152 2.07 -4.65 8.81
CA VAL A 152 2.06 -5.52 7.64
C VAL A 152 3.11 -6.62 7.73
N VAL A 153 2.86 -7.70 7.02
CA VAL A 153 3.79 -8.82 6.84
C VAL A 153 4.15 -8.91 5.38
N VAL A 154 5.41 -9.08 5.07
CA VAL A 154 5.88 -9.31 3.69
C VAL A 154 5.45 -10.71 3.25
N LEU A 155 4.60 -10.78 2.23
CA LEU A 155 4.12 -12.05 1.66
C LEU A 155 4.97 -12.50 0.48
N GLU A 156 5.28 -11.58 -0.41
CA GLU A 156 6.05 -11.83 -1.63
C GLU A 156 6.89 -10.61 -1.98
N LEU A 157 8.04 -10.85 -2.56
CA LEU A 157 8.99 -9.84 -2.99
C LEU A 157 9.48 -10.15 -4.41
N ASP A 158 9.19 -9.27 -5.35
CA ASP A 158 9.75 -9.31 -6.70
C ASP A 158 10.70 -8.11 -6.91
N ILE A 159 11.98 -8.41 -6.96
CA ILE A 159 13.04 -7.40 -7.12
C ILE A 159 13.04 -6.85 -8.55
N ASN A 160 12.77 -7.71 -9.55
CA ASN A 160 12.86 -7.33 -10.96
C ASN A 160 11.73 -6.35 -11.34
N GLU A 161 10.52 -6.62 -10.84
CA GLU A 161 9.37 -5.76 -11.07
C GLU A 161 9.22 -4.66 -10.01
N ARG A 162 10.09 -4.63 -9.01
CA ARG A 162 10.02 -3.72 -7.85
C ARG A 162 8.65 -3.74 -7.20
N LYS A 163 8.15 -4.95 -6.95
CA LYS A 163 6.84 -5.18 -6.33
C LYS A 163 7.00 -5.88 -4.99
N LEU A 164 6.29 -5.38 -4.01
CA LEU A 164 6.22 -5.92 -2.67
C LEU A 164 4.77 -6.22 -2.32
N SER A 165 4.44 -7.49 -2.15
CA SER A 165 3.11 -7.90 -1.69
C SER A 165 3.10 -8.00 -0.17
N LEU A 166 2.19 -7.29 0.44
CA LEU A 166 2.03 -7.19 1.88
C LEU A 166 0.70 -7.77 2.33
N GLY A 167 0.64 -8.25 3.57
CA GLY A 167 -0.59 -8.67 4.21
C GLY A 167 -0.76 -8.00 5.57
N HIS A 168 -1.96 -7.54 5.87
CA HIS A 168 -2.29 -6.95 7.16
C HIS A 168 -2.90 -8.00 8.11
N LYS A 169 -3.83 -8.80 7.63
CA LYS A 169 -4.49 -9.84 8.44
C LYS A 169 -3.51 -10.84 9.06
N GLN A 170 -2.38 -11.11 8.41
CA GLN A 170 -1.34 -12.02 8.90
C GLN A 170 -0.54 -11.44 10.08
N THR A 171 -0.74 -10.17 10.43
CA THR A 171 -0.16 -9.56 11.65
C THR A 171 -0.85 -10.04 12.92
N THR A 172 -2.08 -10.51 12.79
CA THR A 172 -2.92 -11.07 13.86
C THR A 172 -3.13 -12.56 13.64
N ASP A 173 -3.39 -13.29 14.73
CA ASP A 173 -3.73 -14.70 14.63
C ASP A 173 -5.04 -14.88 13.84
N ASN A 174 -5.09 -15.94 13.05
CA ASN A 174 -6.29 -16.26 12.28
C ASN A 174 -7.43 -16.67 13.24
N PRO A 175 -8.50 -15.88 13.37
CA PRO A 175 -9.58 -16.21 14.28
C PRO A 175 -10.33 -17.48 13.87
N TRP A 176 -10.26 -17.89 12.61
CA TRP A 176 -10.86 -19.13 12.13
C TRP A 176 -10.28 -20.38 12.79
N ASP A 177 -8.99 -20.38 13.18
CA ASP A 177 -8.37 -21.49 13.88
C ASP A 177 -8.99 -21.70 15.28
N LYS A 178 -9.36 -20.60 15.92
CA LYS A 178 -10.11 -20.62 17.19
C LYS A 178 -11.56 -21.06 16.97
N TYR A 179 -12.20 -20.54 15.92
CA TYR A 179 -13.59 -20.86 15.60
C TYR A 179 -13.75 -22.32 15.16
N LEU A 180 -12.82 -22.89 14.42
CA LEU A 180 -12.81 -24.32 14.07
C LEU A 180 -12.76 -25.23 15.29
N LYS A 181 -12.11 -24.81 16.38
CA LYS A 181 -12.07 -25.55 17.63
C LYS A 181 -13.35 -25.37 18.42
N THR A 182 -13.90 -24.15 18.46
CA THR A 182 -15.13 -23.84 19.22
C THR A 182 -16.36 -24.40 18.54
N TYR A 183 -16.45 -24.26 17.21
CA TYR A 183 -17.57 -24.69 16.38
C TYR A 183 -17.14 -25.87 15.49
N ALA A 184 -16.66 -26.94 16.13
CA ALA A 184 -16.27 -28.14 15.41
C ALA A 184 -17.48 -28.81 14.73
N VAL A 185 -17.23 -29.46 13.58
CA VAL A 185 -18.26 -30.24 12.90
C VAL A 185 -18.87 -31.24 13.89
N GLU A 186 -20.21 -31.34 13.87
CA GLU A 186 -21.04 -32.11 14.79
C GLU A 186 -21.19 -31.55 16.22
N SER A 187 -20.58 -30.43 16.56
CA SER A 187 -20.85 -29.73 17.81
C SER A 187 -22.22 -29.02 17.79
N SER A 188 -22.87 -28.95 18.94
CA SER A 188 -24.17 -28.26 19.12
C SER A 188 -23.97 -27.00 19.94
N HIS A 189 -24.54 -25.89 19.46
CA HIS A 189 -24.44 -24.60 20.12
C HIS A 189 -25.78 -23.91 20.17
N LYS A 190 -26.07 -23.25 21.30
CA LYS A 190 -27.24 -22.42 21.44
C LYS A 190 -26.95 -21.04 20.93
N LEU A 191 -27.61 -20.66 19.84
CA LEU A 191 -27.30 -19.43 19.09
C LEU A 191 -28.60 -18.68 18.73
N SER A 192 -28.50 -17.36 18.56
CA SER A 192 -29.61 -16.52 18.19
C SER A 192 -29.64 -16.25 16.68
N ILE A 193 -30.86 -16.16 16.14
CA ILE A 193 -31.11 -15.86 14.74
C ILE A 193 -31.14 -14.35 14.56
N ASP A 194 -30.20 -13.82 13.78
CA ASP A 194 -30.11 -12.40 13.47
C ASP A 194 -31.17 -11.99 12.42
N SER A 195 -31.20 -12.70 11.32
CA SER A 195 -32.11 -12.37 10.21
C SER A 195 -32.52 -13.61 9.42
N ILE A 196 -33.67 -13.52 8.76
CA ILE A 196 -34.17 -14.56 7.87
C ILE A 196 -34.35 -13.95 6.47
N GLY A 197 -33.68 -14.57 5.50
CA GLY A 197 -33.71 -14.12 4.11
C GLY A 197 -34.07 -15.24 3.12
N ASP A 198 -33.98 -14.94 1.85
CA ASP A 198 -34.33 -15.86 0.76
C ASP A 198 -33.49 -17.13 0.71
N ARG A 199 -32.28 -17.10 1.25
CA ARG A 199 -31.34 -18.24 1.26
C ARG A 199 -31.40 -19.10 2.54
N GLY A 200 -32.02 -18.56 3.59
CA GLY A 200 -32.08 -19.18 4.90
C GLY A 200 -31.98 -18.18 6.04
N ALA A 201 -31.67 -18.66 7.25
CA ALA A 201 -31.46 -17.81 8.43
C ALA A 201 -29.96 -17.51 8.61
N THR A 202 -29.66 -16.29 9.04
CA THR A 202 -28.32 -15.87 9.45
C THR A 202 -28.25 -15.93 10.98
N ILE A 203 -27.22 -16.56 11.50
CA ILE A 203 -26.94 -16.71 12.93
C ILE A 203 -25.68 -15.95 13.27
N ILE A 204 -25.67 -15.22 14.37
CA ILE A 204 -24.49 -14.57 14.94
C ILE A 204 -23.73 -15.57 15.80
N LEU A 205 -22.50 -15.88 15.43
CA LEU A 205 -21.59 -16.70 16.22
C LEU A 205 -20.71 -15.83 17.14
N SER A 206 -20.32 -14.66 16.63
CA SER A 206 -19.62 -13.60 17.36
C SER A 206 -19.81 -12.27 16.62
N ASP A 207 -19.32 -11.16 17.16
CA ASP A 207 -19.46 -9.81 16.59
C ASP A 207 -18.99 -9.71 15.12
N GLU A 208 -18.15 -10.61 14.67
CA GLU A 208 -17.57 -10.61 13.33
C GLU A 208 -17.84 -11.89 12.54
N LEU A 209 -18.51 -12.88 13.11
CA LEU A 209 -18.72 -14.18 12.48
C LEU A 209 -20.19 -14.53 12.41
N PHE A 210 -20.64 -14.85 11.21
CA PHE A 210 -22.00 -15.26 10.90
C PHE A 210 -22.01 -16.67 10.30
N ALA A 211 -23.02 -17.44 10.63
CA ALA A 211 -23.33 -18.70 9.97
C ALA A 211 -24.67 -18.63 9.25
N ILE A 212 -24.84 -19.44 8.22
CA ILE A 212 -26.08 -19.51 7.45
C ILE A 212 -26.70 -20.88 7.65
N VAL A 213 -27.97 -20.90 8.09
CA VAL A 213 -28.81 -22.10 8.10
C VAL A 213 -29.61 -22.13 6.81
N PRO A 214 -29.36 -23.08 5.91
CA PRO A 214 -30.14 -23.20 4.69
C PRO A 214 -31.62 -23.43 4.98
N LYS A 215 -32.51 -22.95 4.10
CA LYS A 215 -33.99 -23.10 4.25
C LYS A 215 -34.43 -24.53 4.58
N LYS A 216 -33.78 -25.52 4.01
CA LYS A 216 -34.09 -26.95 4.24
C LYS A 216 -33.89 -27.42 5.69
N HIS A 217 -33.10 -26.64 6.47
CA HIS A 217 -32.79 -26.96 7.87
C HIS A 217 -33.41 -25.94 8.86
N MET A 218 -34.33 -25.10 8.39
CA MET A 218 -35.02 -24.12 9.23
C MET A 218 -36.25 -24.66 9.97
N ILE A 219 -36.58 -25.93 9.79
CA ILE A 219 -37.69 -26.60 10.47
C ILE A 219 -37.14 -27.33 11.72
N LYS A 220 -37.72 -27.03 12.86
CA LYS A 220 -37.40 -27.69 14.13
C LYS A 220 -37.95 -29.12 14.18
N GLU A 221 -37.49 -29.88 15.15
CA GLU A 221 -37.98 -31.24 15.38
C GLU A 221 -39.50 -31.31 15.68
N ASP A 222 -40.07 -30.22 16.22
CA ASP A 222 -41.49 -30.08 16.49
C ASP A 222 -42.34 -29.66 15.26
N GLY A 223 -41.69 -29.47 14.10
CA GLY A 223 -42.34 -29.07 12.87
C GLY A 223 -42.52 -27.56 12.73
N SER A 224 -42.14 -26.74 13.72
CA SER A 224 -42.22 -25.28 13.65
C SER A 224 -41.02 -24.71 12.90
N SER A 225 -41.23 -23.55 12.25
CA SER A 225 -40.14 -22.82 11.59
C SER A 225 -39.40 -21.92 12.55
N LEU A 226 -38.07 -21.74 12.31
CA LEU A 226 -37.25 -20.79 13.04
C LEU A 226 -37.74 -19.36 12.84
N ILE A 227 -37.69 -18.52 13.89
CA ILE A 227 -38.15 -17.13 13.90
C ILE A 227 -36.96 -16.21 14.20
N GLN A 228 -36.93 -15.02 13.57
CA GLN A 228 -35.92 -14.00 13.84
C GLN A 228 -35.91 -13.57 15.31
N GLY A 229 -34.71 -13.48 15.90
CA GLY A 229 -34.53 -13.15 17.32
C GLY A 229 -34.67 -14.34 18.27
N GLU A 230 -35.00 -15.53 17.77
CA GLU A 230 -35.12 -16.76 18.58
C GLU A 230 -33.75 -17.39 18.84
N GLU A 231 -33.59 -17.92 20.05
CA GLU A 231 -32.46 -18.79 20.41
C GLU A 231 -32.86 -20.25 20.18
N ALA A 232 -32.03 -20.96 19.41
CA ALA A 232 -32.22 -22.39 19.17
C ALA A 232 -30.88 -23.12 19.20
N ASP A 233 -30.95 -24.43 19.38
CA ASP A 233 -29.76 -25.26 19.27
C ASP A 233 -29.46 -25.62 17.82
N PHE A 234 -28.25 -25.31 17.40
CA PHE A 234 -27.77 -25.56 16.04
C PHE A 234 -26.60 -26.54 16.07
N LYS A 235 -26.62 -27.46 15.14
CA LYS A 235 -25.51 -28.37 14.89
C LYS A 235 -24.67 -27.88 13.76
N VAL A 236 -23.35 -27.77 13.95
CA VAL A 236 -22.37 -27.36 12.96
C VAL A 236 -22.03 -28.50 12.02
#